data_8abdcebb2f2e553d59663298ad448d32
#
_entry.id   8abdcebb2f2e553d59663298ad448d32
#
_cell.length_a   1.000
_cell.length_b   1.000
_cell.length_c   1.000
_cell.angle_alpha   90.00
_cell.angle_beta   90.00
_cell.angle_gamma   90.00
#
_symmetry.space_group_name_H-M   'P 1'
#
loop_
_entity.id
_entity.type
_entity.pdbx_description
1 polymer ?
#
loop_
_entity_poly.entity_id
_entity_poly.type
_entity_poly.pdbx_seq_one_letter_code
_entity_poly.pdbx_strand_id
1 'polypeptide(L)'
;DEVVEARKDTVVIIHPLTDDRRRLPIEKLGTVISAPPEFMLVVSYNPGYQSALKDLKQSTRQRFVAMEFDYPSADLETEIVAKEGAVDENTAKDLVNIGQKVRNLRGHGLEEGVSTRLLIYAAQMIAKGISPVDAAEVAICSPITDDRELHRSIREIITTII
;
A
#
# COMPACT_ATOMS: atom_id res chain seq x y z
N ASP A 1 -6.84 -2.87 9.77
CA ASP A 1 -6.04 -2.19 8.75
C ASP A 1 -5.23 -1.09 9.42
N GLU A 2 -4.01 -0.84 8.94
CA GLU A 2 -3.11 0.21 9.44
C GLU A 2 -2.93 0.18 10.97
N VAL A 3 -2.74 -1.00 11.55
CA VAL A 3 -2.71 -1.19 13.01
C VAL A 3 -1.61 -0.38 13.70
N VAL A 4 -0.55 -0.01 12.99
CA VAL A 4 0.57 0.81 13.49
C VAL A 4 0.18 2.28 13.67
N GLU A 5 -0.88 2.76 13.01
CA GLU A 5 -1.41 4.11 13.20
C GLU A 5 -2.22 4.24 14.49
N ALA A 6 -2.65 3.12 15.06
CA ALA A 6 -3.33 3.13 16.35
C ALA A 6 -2.36 3.55 17.48
N ARG A 7 -2.91 4.18 18.52
CA ARG A 7 -2.14 4.51 19.72
C ARG A 7 -1.59 3.21 20.33
N LYS A 8 -0.37 3.28 20.89
CA LYS A 8 0.32 2.12 21.49
C LYS A 8 -0.48 1.45 22.61
N ASP A 9 -1.22 2.23 23.38
CA ASP A 9 -2.12 1.73 24.45
C ASP A 9 -3.32 0.96 23.85
N THR A 10 -3.84 1.39 22.70
CA THR A 10 -4.93 0.71 21.99
C THR A 10 -4.47 -0.64 21.43
N VAL A 11 -3.25 -0.71 20.87
CA VAL A 11 -2.69 -1.96 20.33
C VAL A 11 -2.55 -3.03 21.43
N VAL A 12 -2.23 -2.63 22.66
CA VAL A 12 -2.08 -3.56 23.79
C VAL A 12 -3.44 -4.19 24.19
N ILE A 13 -4.56 -3.50 23.99
CA ILE A 13 -5.90 -4.00 24.34
C ILE A 13 -6.26 -5.25 23.52
N ILE A 14 -5.71 -5.41 22.31
CA ILE A 14 -5.97 -6.60 21.49
C ILE A 14 -5.16 -7.84 21.91
N HIS A 15 -4.12 -7.69 22.74
CA HIS A 15 -3.28 -8.82 23.14
C HIS A 15 -4.07 -9.97 23.78
N PRO A 16 -5.03 -9.73 24.70
CA PRO A 16 -5.83 -10.81 25.27
C PRO A 16 -6.76 -11.52 24.27
N LEU A 17 -7.04 -10.91 23.12
CA LEU A 17 -7.77 -11.55 22.02
C LEU A 17 -6.88 -12.49 21.20
N THR A 18 -5.58 -12.19 21.14
CA THR A 18 -4.60 -12.87 20.27
C THR A 18 -3.82 -13.96 20.98
N ASP A 19 -4.10 -14.21 22.26
CA ASP A 19 -3.51 -15.28 23.05
C ASP A 19 -4.58 -16.25 23.58
N ASP A 20 -4.19 -17.23 24.37
CA ASP A 20 -5.06 -18.29 24.89
C ASP A 20 -6.25 -17.78 25.72
N ARG A 21 -6.19 -16.55 26.20
CA ARG A 21 -7.27 -15.93 26.96
C ARG A 21 -8.51 -15.65 26.12
N ARG A 22 -8.34 -15.31 24.83
CA ARG A 22 -9.40 -15.02 23.86
C ARG A 22 -10.48 -14.08 24.39
N ARG A 23 -10.07 -12.97 25.04
CA ARG A 23 -10.95 -12.04 25.74
C ARG A 23 -10.63 -10.60 25.39
N LEU A 24 -11.66 -9.77 25.30
CA LEU A 24 -11.54 -8.30 25.17
C LEU A 24 -12.17 -7.64 26.38
N PRO A 25 -11.39 -7.08 27.32
CA PRO A 25 -11.92 -6.26 28.40
C PRO A 25 -12.36 -4.90 27.88
N ILE A 26 -13.56 -4.47 28.23
CA ILE A 26 -14.10 -3.14 27.94
C ILE A 26 -14.24 -2.41 29.28
N GLU A 27 -13.17 -1.75 29.71
CA GLU A 27 -13.08 -1.12 31.04
C GLU A 27 -14.21 -0.11 31.29
N LYS A 28 -14.54 0.72 30.29
CA LYS A 28 -15.62 1.72 30.40
C LYS A 28 -17.00 1.11 30.70
N LEU A 29 -17.22 -0.13 30.31
CA LEU A 29 -18.49 -0.84 30.51
C LEU A 29 -18.42 -1.86 31.64
N GLY A 30 -17.24 -2.04 32.27
CA GLY A 30 -17.02 -3.07 33.29
C GLY A 30 -17.30 -4.49 32.80
N THR A 31 -17.16 -4.76 31.50
CA THR A 31 -17.51 -6.05 30.90
C THR A 31 -16.32 -6.66 30.16
N VAL A 32 -16.39 -7.97 29.96
CA VAL A 32 -15.41 -8.74 29.18
C VAL A 32 -16.15 -9.51 28.10
N ILE A 33 -15.76 -9.31 26.86
CA ILE A 33 -16.26 -10.06 25.71
C ILE A 33 -15.32 -11.25 25.48
N SER A 34 -15.88 -12.46 25.39
CA SER A 34 -15.14 -13.66 24.99
C SER A 34 -15.23 -13.85 23.48
N ALA A 35 -14.11 -14.10 22.83
CA ALA A 35 -14.09 -14.42 21.41
C ALA A 35 -14.59 -15.85 21.17
N PRO A 36 -15.49 -16.07 20.19
CA PRO A 36 -15.92 -17.41 19.81
C PRO A 36 -14.75 -18.22 19.22
N PRO A 37 -14.87 -19.58 19.18
CA PRO A 37 -13.79 -20.45 18.70
C PRO A 37 -13.28 -20.08 17.29
N GLU A 38 -14.18 -19.66 16.40
CA GLU A 38 -13.89 -19.33 15.00
C GLU A 38 -13.34 -17.91 14.81
N PHE A 39 -13.25 -17.12 15.89
CA PHE A 39 -12.73 -15.77 15.80
C PHE A 39 -11.25 -15.77 15.40
N MET A 40 -10.93 -15.02 14.36
CA MET A 40 -9.58 -14.76 13.92
C MET A 40 -9.36 -13.25 13.80
N LEU A 41 -8.22 -12.77 14.30
CA LEU A 41 -7.81 -11.38 14.13
C LEU A 41 -6.78 -11.29 13.00
N VAL A 42 -7.10 -10.49 12.00
CA VAL A 42 -6.20 -10.16 10.89
C VAL A 42 -5.80 -8.70 11.01
N VAL A 43 -4.51 -8.43 10.93
CA VAL A 43 -3.95 -7.07 10.96
C VAL A 43 -3.11 -6.84 9.73
N SER A 44 -3.14 -5.62 9.17
CA SER A 44 -2.26 -5.20 8.09
C SER A 44 -1.48 -3.96 8.51
N TYR A 45 -0.26 -3.84 8.01
CA TYR A 45 0.59 -2.66 8.19
C TYR A 45 1.76 -2.70 7.22
N ASN A 46 2.37 -1.54 6.97
CA ASN A 46 3.59 -1.41 6.18
C ASN A 46 4.80 -1.28 7.12
N PRO A 47 5.67 -2.30 7.22
CA PRO A 47 6.87 -2.21 8.05
C PRO A 47 7.89 -1.25 7.43
N GLY A 48 8.62 -0.49 8.27
CA GLY A 48 9.78 0.30 7.84
C GLY A 48 9.48 1.67 7.22
N TYR A 49 8.21 2.04 6.99
CA TYR A 49 7.83 3.35 6.44
C TYR A 49 7.65 4.43 7.48
N GLN A 50 7.58 4.05 8.73
CA GLN A 50 7.35 4.97 9.82
C GLN A 50 8.56 4.98 10.76
N SER A 51 8.72 6.05 11.52
CA SER A 51 9.75 6.11 12.54
C SER A 51 9.71 4.85 13.41
N ALA A 52 10.86 4.38 13.90
CA ALA A 52 10.99 3.20 14.79
C ALA A 52 10.04 3.26 16.02
N LEU A 53 9.41 4.40 16.27
CA LEU A 53 8.42 4.62 17.32
C LEU A 53 7.01 4.11 16.93
N LYS A 54 6.73 3.91 15.65
CA LYS A 54 5.41 3.48 15.15
C LYS A 54 5.37 2.01 14.70
N ASP A 55 6.49 1.31 14.73
CA ASP A 55 6.52 -0.13 14.45
C ASP A 55 5.82 -0.94 15.56
N LEU A 56 5.22 -2.06 15.16
CA LEU A 56 4.65 -3.00 16.12
C LEU A 56 5.76 -3.53 17.05
N LYS A 57 5.52 -3.44 18.36
CA LYS A 57 6.42 -4.03 19.33
C LYS A 57 6.62 -5.51 19.04
N GLN A 58 7.84 -6.02 19.26
CA GLN A 58 8.16 -7.43 19.06
C GLN A 58 7.19 -8.37 19.81
N SER A 59 6.79 -8.01 21.02
CA SER A 59 5.80 -8.76 21.79
C SER A 59 4.42 -8.86 21.14
N THR A 60 4.03 -7.84 20.35
CA THR A 60 2.80 -7.87 19.54
C THR A 60 3.00 -8.75 18.30
N ARG A 61 4.12 -8.56 17.58
CA ARG A 61 4.43 -9.33 16.37
C ARG A 61 4.48 -10.84 16.62
N GLN A 62 5.03 -11.27 17.74
CA GLN A 62 5.14 -12.69 18.12
C GLN A 62 3.78 -13.39 18.38
N ARG A 63 2.66 -12.64 18.38
CA ARG A 63 1.30 -13.19 18.52
C ARG A 63 0.63 -13.48 17.19
N PHE A 64 1.28 -13.17 16.08
CA PHE A 64 0.73 -13.30 14.74
C PHE A 64 1.62 -14.19 13.86
N VAL A 65 0.99 -14.87 12.93
CA VAL A 65 1.68 -15.44 11.77
C VAL A 65 1.78 -14.32 10.74
N ALA A 66 2.99 -14.02 10.28
CA ALA A 66 3.23 -12.97 9.31
C ALA A 66 3.22 -13.52 7.88
N MET A 67 2.58 -12.79 6.98
CA MET A 67 2.64 -12.99 5.54
C MET A 67 3.09 -11.69 4.90
N GLU A 68 4.09 -11.76 4.04
CA GLU A 68 4.56 -10.61 3.27
C GLU A 68 3.87 -10.58 1.91
N PHE A 69 3.49 -9.38 1.50
CA PHE A 69 2.95 -9.12 0.18
C PHE A 69 3.86 -8.11 -0.52
N ASP A 70 4.21 -8.42 -1.75
CA ASP A 70 4.96 -7.54 -2.63
C ASP A 70 4.07 -7.15 -3.83
N TYR A 71 4.62 -6.34 -4.74
CA TYR A 71 3.94 -6.02 -5.99
C TYR A 71 3.64 -7.29 -6.78
N PRO A 72 2.52 -7.32 -7.54
CA PRO A 72 2.27 -8.41 -8.48
C PRO A 72 3.38 -8.54 -9.52
N SER A 73 3.49 -9.71 -10.16
CA SER A 73 4.34 -9.83 -11.36
C SER A 73 3.88 -8.86 -12.44
N ALA A 74 4.80 -8.45 -13.34
CA ALA A 74 4.47 -7.52 -14.41
C ALA A 74 3.25 -7.94 -15.25
N ASP A 75 3.14 -9.22 -15.58
CA ASP A 75 2.04 -9.77 -16.36
C ASP A 75 0.72 -9.66 -15.61
N LEU A 76 0.69 -10.10 -14.35
CA LEU A 76 -0.50 -9.99 -13.50
C LEU A 76 -0.89 -8.53 -13.24
N GLU A 77 0.08 -7.67 -13.00
CA GLU A 77 -0.18 -6.23 -12.78
C GLU A 77 -0.76 -5.58 -14.04
N THR A 78 -0.29 -5.98 -15.23
CA THR A 78 -0.83 -5.53 -16.51
C THR A 78 -2.29 -5.96 -16.68
N GLU A 79 -2.63 -7.21 -16.38
CA GLU A 79 -4.02 -7.70 -16.41
C GLU A 79 -4.92 -6.90 -15.44
N ILE A 80 -4.43 -6.64 -14.23
CA ILE A 80 -5.16 -5.85 -13.22
C ILE A 80 -5.41 -4.43 -13.74
N VAL A 81 -4.36 -3.75 -14.23
CA VAL A 81 -4.44 -2.36 -14.70
C VAL A 81 -5.35 -2.26 -15.94
N ALA A 82 -5.25 -3.19 -16.88
CA ALA A 82 -6.12 -3.21 -18.07
C ALA A 82 -7.59 -3.36 -17.68
N LYS A 83 -7.90 -4.31 -16.80
CA LYS A 83 -9.26 -4.61 -16.37
C LYS A 83 -9.87 -3.50 -15.52
N GLU A 84 -9.18 -3.09 -14.45
CA GLU A 84 -9.69 -2.11 -13.49
C GLU A 84 -9.60 -0.67 -14.01
N GLY A 85 -8.65 -0.41 -14.93
CA GLY A 85 -8.47 0.87 -15.62
C GLY A 85 -9.35 1.04 -16.86
N ALA A 86 -9.93 -0.04 -17.37
CA ALA A 86 -10.70 -0.08 -18.61
C ALA A 86 -9.92 0.43 -19.84
N VAL A 87 -8.66 0.05 -19.95
CA VAL A 87 -7.76 0.35 -21.06
C VAL A 87 -7.30 -0.92 -21.77
N ASP A 88 -6.75 -0.76 -22.97
CA ASP A 88 -6.14 -1.88 -23.70
C ASP A 88 -4.84 -2.37 -23.03
N GLU A 89 -4.42 -3.57 -23.39
CA GLU A 89 -3.26 -4.25 -22.80
C GLU A 89 -1.95 -3.48 -23.03
N ASN A 90 -1.78 -2.83 -24.18
CA ASN A 90 -0.57 -2.07 -24.47
C ASN A 90 -0.46 -0.85 -23.56
N THR A 91 -1.54 -0.09 -23.42
CA THR A 91 -1.61 1.05 -22.48
C THR A 91 -1.34 0.60 -21.03
N ALA A 92 -1.93 -0.52 -20.61
CA ALA A 92 -1.68 -1.07 -19.28
C ALA A 92 -0.21 -1.47 -19.08
N LYS A 93 0.40 -2.10 -20.10
CA LYS A 93 1.79 -2.51 -20.09
C LYS A 93 2.75 -1.32 -19.97
N ASP A 94 2.47 -0.24 -20.69
CA ASP A 94 3.27 0.99 -20.62
C ASP A 94 3.19 1.59 -19.21
N LEU A 95 2.00 1.66 -18.62
CA LEU A 95 1.83 2.14 -17.24
C LEU A 95 2.55 1.26 -16.22
N VAL A 96 2.49 -0.06 -16.35
CA VAL A 96 3.22 -1.00 -15.48
C VAL A 96 4.73 -0.83 -15.62
N ASN A 97 5.22 -0.66 -16.85
CA ASN A 97 6.64 -0.39 -17.10
C ASN A 97 7.10 0.93 -16.45
N ILE A 98 6.30 2.00 -16.53
CA ILE A 98 6.54 3.24 -15.79
C ILE A 98 6.60 2.93 -14.29
N GLY A 99 5.60 2.25 -13.74
CA GLY A 99 5.56 1.89 -12.34
C GLY A 99 6.80 1.15 -11.86
N GLN A 100 7.25 0.15 -12.62
CA GLN A 100 8.46 -0.62 -12.30
C GLN A 100 9.72 0.25 -12.30
N LYS A 101 9.90 1.11 -13.32
CA LYS A 101 11.08 2.00 -13.38
C LYS A 101 11.08 3.02 -12.23
N VAL A 102 9.92 3.58 -11.89
CA VAL A 102 9.81 4.51 -10.77
C VAL A 102 10.06 3.81 -9.43
N ARG A 103 9.59 2.57 -9.25
CA ARG A 103 9.89 1.76 -8.04
C ARG A 103 11.39 1.54 -7.85
N ASN A 104 12.18 1.45 -8.93
CA ASN A 104 13.63 1.32 -8.85
C ASN A 104 14.33 2.58 -8.32
N LEU A 105 13.64 3.74 -8.25
CA LEU A 105 14.16 4.95 -7.61
C LEU A 105 14.01 4.92 -6.09
N ARG A 106 13.36 3.89 -5.51
CA ARG A 106 13.25 3.71 -4.06
C ARG A 106 14.63 3.59 -3.44
N GLY A 107 14.86 4.34 -2.36
CA GLY A 107 16.19 4.45 -1.75
C GLY A 107 17.14 5.47 -2.41
N HIS A 108 16.74 6.06 -3.55
CA HIS A 108 17.43 7.13 -4.24
C HIS A 108 16.61 8.44 -4.21
N GLY A 109 16.07 8.78 -3.05
CA GLY A 109 15.26 9.98 -2.84
C GLY A 109 13.73 9.71 -2.85
N LEU A 110 13.29 8.54 -3.32
CA LEU A 110 11.89 8.15 -3.25
C LEU A 110 11.65 7.29 -1.98
N GLU A 111 10.76 7.74 -1.11
CA GLU A 111 10.42 7.02 0.14
C GLU A 111 9.54 5.81 -0.16
N GLU A 112 8.52 5.99 -0.98
CA GLU A 112 7.57 4.94 -1.37
C GLU A 112 7.54 4.74 -2.88
N GLY A 113 7.39 3.49 -3.32
CA GLY A 113 7.21 3.16 -4.73
C GLY A 113 5.76 3.39 -5.19
N VAL A 114 5.58 3.47 -6.50
CA VAL A 114 4.26 3.58 -7.14
C VAL A 114 3.42 2.34 -6.84
N SER A 115 2.28 2.52 -6.20
CA SER A 115 1.32 1.43 -5.97
C SER A 115 0.56 1.08 -7.27
N THR A 116 0.09 -0.16 -7.38
CA THR A 116 -0.80 -0.59 -8.48
C THR A 116 -2.06 0.29 -8.57
N ARG A 117 -2.53 0.82 -7.44
CA ARG A 117 -3.67 1.75 -7.39
C ARG A 117 -3.43 3.02 -8.21
N LEU A 118 -2.24 3.60 -8.15
CA LEU A 118 -1.90 4.80 -8.92
C LEU A 118 -1.86 4.50 -10.42
N LEU A 119 -1.38 3.31 -10.81
CA LEU A 119 -1.43 2.86 -12.21
C LEU A 119 -2.88 2.72 -12.71
N ILE A 120 -3.76 2.15 -11.89
CA ILE A 120 -5.19 2.05 -12.21
C ILE A 120 -5.82 3.44 -12.36
N TYR A 121 -5.49 4.39 -11.49
CA TYR A 121 -6.01 5.76 -11.62
C TYR A 121 -5.54 6.44 -12.91
N ALA A 122 -4.27 6.30 -13.29
CA ALA A 122 -3.76 6.78 -14.57
C ALA A 122 -4.54 6.14 -15.73
N ALA A 123 -4.72 4.83 -15.71
CA ALA A 123 -5.49 4.10 -16.74
C ALA A 123 -6.94 4.60 -16.83
N GLN A 124 -7.63 4.79 -15.70
CA GLN A 124 -9.00 5.32 -15.68
C GLN A 124 -9.10 6.74 -16.24
N MET A 125 -8.08 7.57 -16.04
CA MET A 125 -8.01 8.91 -16.63
C MET A 125 -7.82 8.83 -18.14
N ILE A 126 -6.95 7.94 -18.62
CA ILE A 126 -6.75 7.68 -20.06
C ILE A 126 -8.04 7.18 -20.70
N ALA A 127 -8.73 6.23 -20.08
CA ALA A 127 -10.03 5.72 -20.56
C ALA A 127 -11.11 6.82 -20.69
N LYS A 128 -10.98 7.91 -19.94
CA LYS A 128 -11.85 9.10 -20.02
C LYS A 128 -11.35 10.16 -21.01
N GLY A 129 -10.30 9.90 -21.76
CA GLY A 129 -9.79 10.77 -22.82
C GLY A 129 -8.71 11.75 -22.37
N ILE A 130 -8.15 11.62 -21.17
CA ILE A 130 -6.97 12.39 -20.75
C ILE A 130 -5.74 11.82 -21.46
N SER A 131 -4.81 12.68 -21.89
CA SER A 131 -3.59 12.22 -22.55
C SER A 131 -2.80 11.29 -21.63
N PRO A 132 -2.18 10.21 -22.15
CA PRO A 132 -1.42 9.27 -21.31
C PRO A 132 -0.33 9.92 -20.47
N VAL A 133 0.40 10.90 -21.03
CA VAL A 133 1.44 11.64 -20.31
C VAL A 133 0.85 12.43 -19.15
N ASP A 134 -0.23 13.20 -19.37
CA ASP A 134 -0.86 14.01 -18.33
C ASP A 134 -1.48 13.12 -17.24
N ALA A 135 -2.13 12.02 -17.64
CA ALA A 135 -2.71 11.06 -16.70
C ALA A 135 -1.63 10.43 -15.80
N ALA A 136 -0.51 10.01 -16.38
CA ALA A 136 0.61 9.45 -15.63
C ALA A 136 1.28 10.51 -14.73
N GLU A 137 1.42 11.74 -15.19
CA GLU A 137 1.99 12.83 -14.38
C GLU A 137 1.13 13.12 -13.15
N VAL A 138 -0.18 13.26 -13.33
CA VAL A 138 -1.12 13.59 -12.24
C VAL A 138 -1.36 12.41 -11.30
N ALA A 139 -1.49 11.19 -11.82
CA ALA A 139 -1.85 10.04 -11.01
C ALA A 139 -0.63 9.31 -10.43
N ILE A 140 0.55 9.40 -11.05
CA ILE A 140 1.75 8.68 -10.62
C ILE A 140 2.79 9.64 -10.04
N CYS A 141 3.18 10.68 -10.80
CA CYS A 141 4.30 11.52 -10.42
C CYS A 141 3.95 12.44 -9.24
N SER A 142 2.88 13.20 -9.35
CA SER A 142 2.48 14.21 -8.36
C SER A 142 2.17 13.65 -6.96
N PRO A 143 1.53 12.46 -6.82
CA PRO A 143 1.22 11.93 -5.48
C PRO A 143 2.41 11.37 -4.72
N ILE A 144 3.52 11.02 -5.38
CA ILE A 144 4.63 10.28 -4.74
C ILE A 144 5.80 11.17 -4.36
N THR A 145 5.89 12.39 -4.87
CA THR A 145 6.99 13.30 -4.52
C THR A 145 6.65 14.77 -4.73
N ASP A 146 7.07 15.60 -3.78
CA ASP A 146 7.10 17.06 -3.88
C ASP A 146 8.48 17.59 -4.30
N ASP A 147 9.50 16.72 -4.39
CA ASP A 147 10.84 17.08 -4.82
C ASP A 147 10.88 17.34 -6.34
N ARG A 148 11.32 18.55 -6.72
CA ARG A 148 11.31 18.99 -8.13
C ARG A 148 12.29 18.22 -9.03
N GLU A 149 13.41 17.76 -8.50
CA GLU A 149 14.40 17.01 -9.30
C GLU A 149 13.89 15.60 -9.54
N LEU A 150 13.34 14.98 -8.49
CA LEU A 150 12.75 13.67 -8.59
C LEU A 150 11.52 13.67 -9.50
N HIS A 151 10.67 14.71 -9.37
CA HIS A 151 9.51 14.91 -10.25
C HIS A 151 9.93 15.00 -11.72
N ARG A 152 11.01 15.74 -12.03
CA ARG A 152 11.55 15.82 -13.39
C ARG A 152 12.04 14.47 -13.89
N SER A 153 12.78 13.73 -13.07
CA SER A 153 13.29 12.40 -13.44
C SER A 153 12.15 11.41 -13.72
N ILE A 154 11.09 11.43 -12.90
CA ILE A 154 9.91 10.58 -13.13
C ILE A 154 9.19 10.99 -14.42
N ARG A 155 9.05 12.29 -14.67
CA ARG A 155 8.45 12.79 -15.90
C ARG A 155 9.23 12.37 -17.15
N GLU A 156 10.56 12.38 -17.09
CA GLU A 156 11.42 11.87 -18.17
C GLU A 156 11.19 10.36 -18.41
N ILE A 157 11.01 9.57 -17.36
CA ILE A 157 10.65 8.16 -17.49
C ILE A 157 9.30 8.02 -18.21
N ILE A 158 8.28 8.77 -17.80
CA ILE A 158 6.95 8.77 -18.40
C ILE A 158 7.04 9.08 -19.91
N THR A 159 7.65 10.22 -20.26
CA THR A 159 7.76 10.67 -21.67
C THR A 159 8.66 9.80 -22.54
N THR A 160 9.46 8.91 -21.96
CA THR A 160 10.30 7.96 -22.70
C THR A 160 9.51 6.69 -23.05
N ILE A 161 8.48 6.36 -22.29
CA ILE A 161 7.72 5.12 -22.45
C ILE A 161 6.42 5.37 -23.23
N ILE A 162 5.76 6.49 -22.97
CA ILE A 162 4.56 6.98 -23.63
C ILE A 162 4.95 8.17 -24.53
#